data_b80913b079e014ab38879adad5c5d1fb
#
_entry.id   b80913b079e014ab38879adad5c5d1fb
#
_cell.length_a   1.000
_cell.length_b   1.000
_cell.length_c   1.000
_cell.angle_alpha   90.00
_cell.angle_beta   90.00
_cell.angle_gamma   90.00
#
_symmetry.space_group_name_H-M   'P 1'
#
loop_
_entity.id
_entity.type
_entity.pdbx_description
1 polymer ?
#
loop_
_entity_poly.entity_id
_entity_poly.type
_entity_poly.pdbx_seq_one_letter_code
_entity_poly.pdbx_strand_id
1 'polypeptide(L)'
;PGWQTRDQEDFENVPTALEHYYKALTTVPGSVSQFNHPDIIHGDFERFDHYSPEYDEAVSLLEIAGEDGTVDCEYYHLALDKGWHVAPTNNQNNHNGQWGDASRARTVILAETLTEEALYDAMKDRRVYATQDSDLTVYYTLNGAVMGSILPKSEEAEITVFLSDPTDEAIGNVEVVADGGEVIDSAYVGTPSQVLELSVSGGHNYYYLRITQPDGDVAVTAPVWMDGYDDIGIESFTSDTLTPVRDEEIGLTVELYNDEPVDFIVESLSLYADGKEVCAVSDPG
;
A
#
# COMPACT_ATOMS: atom_id res chain seq x y z
N PRO A 1 -6.15 0.08 20.84
CA PRO A 1 -7.29 0.89 21.25
C PRO A 1 -7.36 2.05 20.29
N GLY A 2 -8.27 1.87 19.29
CA GLY A 2 -8.36 2.75 18.16
C GLY A 2 -8.66 4.19 18.55
N TRP A 3 -7.85 5.07 18.08
CA TRP A 3 -8.23 6.44 17.87
C TRP A 3 -9.25 6.42 16.74
N GLN A 4 -10.52 6.49 17.12
CA GLN A 4 -11.56 6.67 16.13
C GLN A 4 -11.61 8.15 15.78
N THR A 5 -11.61 8.46 14.51
CA THR A 5 -11.92 9.80 13.97
C THR A 5 -13.27 10.35 14.49
N ARG A 6 -14.03 9.52 15.18
CA ARG A 6 -15.31 9.83 15.83
C ARG A 6 -15.25 10.96 16.85
N ASP A 7 -14.06 11.21 17.43
CA ASP A 7 -13.85 12.25 18.44
C ASP A 7 -13.29 13.54 17.83
N GLN A 8 -13.35 13.69 16.51
CA GLN A 8 -12.92 14.90 15.79
C GLN A 8 -13.67 16.16 16.27
N GLU A 9 -14.89 16.01 16.78
CA GLU A 9 -15.67 17.12 17.33
C GLU A 9 -15.03 17.74 18.58
N ASP A 10 -14.14 17.00 19.26
CA ASP A 10 -13.46 17.46 20.49
C ASP A 10 -12.16 18.24 20.21
N PHE A 11 -11.73 18.35 18.94
CA PHE A 11 -10.52 19.06 18.55
C PHE A 11 -10.85 20.40 17.91
N GLU A 12 -10.25 21.47 18.42
CA GLU A 12 -10.37 22.81 17.85
C GLU A 12 -9.76 22.92 16.42
N ASN A 13 -8.91 21.95 16.05
CA ASN A 13 -8.25 21.90 14.74
C ASN A 13 -8.07 20.42 14.29
N VAL A 14 -8.96 19.96 13.45
CA VAL A 14 -8.99 18.58 12.92
C VAL A 14 -7.72 18.21 12.13
N PRO A 15 -7.19 19.05 11.20
CA PRO A 15 -5.94 18.74 10.49
C PRO A 15 -4.78 18.46 11.44
N THR A 16 -4.65 19.25 12.50
CA THR A 16 -3.61 19.04 13.52
C THR A 16 -3.80 17.70 14.25
N ALA A 17 -5.04 17.23 14.43
CA ALA A 17 -5.33 15.95 15.07
C ALA A 17 -4.86 14.78 14.21
N LEU A 18 -5.12 14.79 12.89
CA LEU A 18 -4.66 13.77 11.96
C LEU A 18 -3.14 13.75 11.83
N GLU A 19 -2.50 14.89 11.69
CA GLU A 19 -1.04 15.00 11.67
C GLU A 19 -0.40 14.41 12.93
N HIS A 20 -0.97 14.72 14.11
CA HIS A 20 -0.51 14.12 15.36
C HIS A 20 -0.71 12.60 15.39
N TYR A 21 -1.79 12.11 14.82
CA TYR A 21 -2.07 10.68 14.73
C TYR A 21 -1.02 9.99 13.84
N TYR A 22 -0.81 10.47 12.62
CA TYR A 22 0.20 9.90 11.72
C TYR A 22 1.59 9.94 12.34
N LYS A 23 1.97 11.08 12.92
CA LYS A 23 3.25 11.20 13.61
C LYS A 23 3.38 10.23 14.80
N ALA A 24 2.30 9.93 15.49
CA ALA A 24 2.33 8.92 16.57
C ALA A 24 2.56 7.50 16.02
N LEU A 25 2.00 7.17 14.85
CA LEU A 25 2.22 5.87 14.20
C LEU A 25 3.70 5.66 13.85
N THR A 26 4.39 6.68 13.33
CA THR A 26 5.80 6.57 12.96
C THR A 26 6.74 6.34 14.16
N THR A 27 6.27 6.62 15.39
CA THR A 27 7.06 6.38 16.61
C THR A 27 7.09 4.92 17.07
N VAL A 28 6.30 4.03 16.44
CA VAL A 28 6.20 2.61 16.79
C VAL A 28 6.65 1.76 15.60
N PRO A 29 7.97 1.58 15.40
CA PRO A 29 8.49 0.79 14.28
C PRO A 29 7.89 -0.62 14.29
N GLY A 30 7.49 -1.09 13.12
CA GLY A 30 6.94 -2.43 12.93
C GLY A 30 5.47 -2.57 13.30
N SER A 31 4.77 -1.49 13.66
CA SER A 31 3.31 -1.53 13.79
C SER A 31 2.64 -1.70 12.43
N VAL A 32 1.43 -2.28 12.43
CA VAL A 32 0.54 -2.32 11.27
C VAL A 32 -0.61 -1.39 11.55
N SER A 33 -0.89 -0.49 10.63
CA SER A 33 -1.99 0.47 10.74
C SER A 33 -2.91 0.37 9.53
N GLN A 34 -4.17 0.72 9.75
CA GLN A 34 -5.23 0.64 8.76
C GLN A 34 -6.09 1.91 8.76
N PHE A 35 -6.43 2.39 7.59
CA PHE A 35 -7.54 3.32 7.39
C PHE A 35 -8.85 2.53 7.51
N ASN A 36 -9.61 2.72 8.58
CA ASN A 36 -10.86 2.00 8.80
C ASN A 36 -12.02 2.67 8.07
N HIS A 37 -12.75 1.88 7.28
CA HIS A 37 -14.01 2.21 6.60
C HIS A 37 -14.21 3.71 6.32
N PRO A 38 -13.34 4.32 5.47
CA PRO A 38 -13.54 5.71 5.10
C PRO A 38 -14.88 5.89 4.41
N ASP A 39 -15.67 6.85 4.85
CA ASP A 39 -16.95 7.22 4.25
C ASP A 39 -17.35 8.66 4.61
N ILE A 40 -18.47 9.13 4.06
CA ILE A 40 -18.99 10.48 4.31
C ILE A 40 -19.54 10.67 5.74
N ILE A 41 -19.75 9.59 6.50
CA ILE A 41 -20.34 9.63 7.84
C ILE A 41 -19.26 9.58 8.91
N HIS A 42 -18.27 8.67 8.73
CA HIS A 42 -17.22 8.42 9.71
C HIS A 42 -15.93 9.21 9.42
N GLY A 43 -15.86 9.85 8.24
CA GLY A 43 -14.73 10.63 7.78
C GLY A 43 -13.90 9.91 6.72
N ASP A 44 -13.23 10.69 5.90
CA ASP A 44 -12.44 10.24 4.77
C ASP A 44 -10.95 10.57 4.92
N PHE A 45 -10.48 10.70 6.17
CA PHE A 45 -9.09 11.06 6.49
C PHE A 45 -8.63 12.34 5.78
N GLU A 46 -9.54 13.33 5.68
CA GLU A 46 -9.33 14.57 4.91
C GLU A 46 -8.91 14.31 3.47
N ARG A 47 -9.60 13.36 2.84
CA ARG A 47 -9.36 12.93 1.46
C ARG A 47 -7.95 12.41 1.22
N PHE A 48 -7.31 11.85 2.27
CA PHE A 48 -5.94 11.32 2.25
C PHE A 48 -4.87 12.36 1.84
N ASP A 49 -5.13 13.66 2.05
CA ASP A 49 -4.24 14.76 1.64
C ASP A 49 -2.96 14.86 2.50
N HIS A 50 -2.87 14.13 3.60
CA HIS A 50 -1.69 14.13 4.49
C HIS A 50 -0.61 13.13 4.08
N TYR A 51 -0.55 12.76 2.81
CA TYR A 51 0.48 11.85 2.32
C TYR A 51 1.90 12.40 2.58
N SER A 52 2.75 11.54 3.08
CA SER A 52 4.21 11.69 3.06
C SER A 52 4.84 10.29 3.06
N PRO A 53 6.07 10.12 2.55
CA PRO A 53 6.74 8.81 2.57
C PRO A 53 6.82 8.21 3.99
N GLU A 54 7.06 9.04 5.01
CA GLU A 54 7.13 8.63 6.41
C GLU A 54 5.77 8.08 6.92
N TYR A 55 4.67 8.71 6.54
CA TYR A 55 3.33 8.27 6.95
C TYR A 55 2.86 7.07 6.15
N ASP A 56 3.23 7.00 4.88
CA ASP A 56 2.95 5.86 4.01
C ASP A 56 3.57 4.56 4.54
N GLU A 57 4.82 4.63 5.01
CA GLU A 57 5.46 3.49 5.67
C GLU A 57 4.70 2.99 6.92
N ALA A 58 3.99 3.87 7.61
CA ALA A 58 3.29 3.57 8.85
C ALA A 58 1.88 3.02 8.64
N VAL A 59 1.28 3.17 7.44
CA VAL A 59 -0.09 2.73 7.14
C VAL A 59 -0.08 1.78 5.95
N SER A 60 -0.35 0.50 6.18
CA SER A 60 -0.25 -0.54 5.16
C SER A 60 -1.60 -0.98 4.60
N LEU A 61 -2.70 -0.68 5.27
CA LEU A 61 -4.02 -1.26 4.97
C LEU A 61 -5.11 -0.20 4.88
N LEU A 62 -6.16 -0.48 4.08
CA LEU A 62 -7.37 0.32 3.97
C LEU A 62 -8.60 -0.59 3.89
N GLU A 63 -9.57 -0.37 4.74
CA GLU A 63 -10.83 -1.11 4.72
C GLU A 63 -11.74 -0.58 3.60
N ILE A 64 -12.11 -1.48 2.68
CA ILE A 64 -12.91 -1.16 1.48
C ILE A 64 -14.35 -1.63 1.56
N ALA A 65 -14.74 -2.20 2.70
CA ALA A 65 -16.09 -2.74 2.88
C ALA A 65 -16.90 -1.92 3.87
N GLY A 66 -18.18 -1.76 3.57
CA GLY A 66 -19.16 -1.24 4.50
C GLY A 66 -19.53 -2.24 5.60
N GLU A 67 -20.36 -1.82 6.57
CA GLU A 67 -20.85 -2.67 7.67
C GLU A 67 -21.60 -3.92 7.19
N ASP A 68 -22.20 -3.86 6.02
CA ASP A 68 -22.93 -4.98 5.37
C ASP A 68 -22.00 -5.89 4.56
N GLY A 69 -20.70 -5.60 4.50
CA GLY A 69 -19.70 -6.32 3.74
C GLY A 69 -19.67 -5.96 2.26
N THR A 70 -20.49 -4.98 1.81
CA THR A 70 -20.46 -4.50 0.41
C THR A 70 -19.15 -3.79 0.13
N VAL A 71 -18.47 -4.20 -0.92
CA VAL A 71 -17.19 -3.63 -1.35
C VAL A 71 -17.44 -2.31 -2.11
N ASP A 72 -16.76 -1.24 -1.68
CA ASP A 72 -16.70 0.05 -2.34
C ASP A 72 -15.24 0.50 -2.46
N CYS A 73 -14.79 0.74 -3.68
CA CYS A 73 -13.43 1.13 -3.98
C CYS A 73 -13.23 2.64 -4.19
N GLU A 74 -14.23 3.50 -4.00
CA GLU A 74 -14.10 4.94 -4.24
C GLU A 74 -12.96 5.56 -3.43
N TYR A 75 -12.96 5.34 -2.11
CA TYR A 75 -11.91 5.84 -1.22
C TYR A 75 -10.59 5.11 -1.38
N TYR A 76 -10.63 3.85 -1.83
CA TYR A 76 -9.42 3.09 -2.13
C TYR A 76 -8.69 3.72 -3.33
N HIS A 77 -9.38 3.96 -4.43
CA HIS A 77 -8.80 4.66 -5.58
C HIS A 77 -8.26 6.04 -5.18
N LEU A 78 -9.03 6.78 -4.37
CA LEU A 78 -8.61 8.11 -3.91
C LEU A 78 -7.29 8.04 -3.12
N ALA A 79 -7.12 7.05 -2.23
CA ALA A 79 -5.89 6.88 -1.47
C ALA A 79 -4.71 6.50 -2.39
N LEU A 80 -4.91 5.51 -3.28
CA LEU A 80 -3.89 5.08 -4.24
C LEU A 80 -3.45 6.22 -5.16
N ASP A 81 -4.40 7.01 -5.69
CA ASP A 81 -4.11 8.16 -6.57
C ASP A 81 -3.39 9.31 -5.84
N LYS A 82 -3.45 9.34 -4.51
CA LYS A 82 -2.69 10.26 -3.65
C LYS A 82 -1.29 9.76 -3.30
N GLY A 83 -0.93 8.56 -3.78
CA GLY A 83 0.38 7.94 -3.57
C GLY A 83 0.47 7.02 -2.36
N TRP A 84 -0.64 6.77 -1.62
CA TRP A 84 -0.61 5.83 -0.51
C TRP A 84 -0.46 4.40 -1.00
N HIS A 85 0.51 3.67 -0.45
CA HIS A 85 0.69 2.25 -0.69
C HIS A 85 -0.09 1.44 0.35
N VAL A 86 -1.39 1.30 0.13
CA VAL A 86 -2.27 0.58 1.04
C VAL A 86 -2.94 -0.60 0.36
N ALA A 87 -3.05 -1.72 1.07
CA ALA A 87 -3.73 -2.91 0.59
C ALA A 87 -5.17 -3.00 1.13
N PRO A 88 -6.11 -3.59 0.37
CA PRO A 88 -7.51 -3.60 0.75
C PRO A 88 -7.80 -4.64 1.81
N THR A 89 -8.67 -4.30 2.76
CA THR A 89 -9.21 -5.24 3.73
C THR A 89 -10.74 -5.26 3.68
N ASN A 90 -11.34 -6.40 4.02
CA ASN A 90 -12.76 -6.55 4.23
C ASN A 90 -12.98 -7.07 5.65
N ASN A 91 -13.35 -6.16 6.54
CA ASN A 91 -13.60 -6.45 7.94
C ASN A 91 -15.11 -6.49 8.18
N GLN A 92 -15.53 -7.14 9.24
CA GLN A 92 -16.95 -7.30 9.51
C GLN A 92 -17.54 -6.17 10.35
N ASN A 93 -16.72 -5.24 10.84
CA ASN A 93 -17.09 -4.17 11.80
C ASN A 93 -18.01 -4.65 12.92
N ASN A 94 -17.80 -5.87 13.41
CA ASN A 94 -18.70 -6.59 14.30
C ASN A 94 -18.41 -6.27 15.76
N HIS A 95 -19.37 -5.65 16.44
CA HIS A 95 -19.31 -5.32 17.86
C HIS A 95 -20.08 -6.31 18.77
N ASN A 96 -20.62 -7.41 18.20
CA ASN A 96 -21.52 -8.33 18.89
C ASN A 96 -20.89 -9.67 19.31
N GLY A 97 -19.56 -9.82 19.14
CA GLY A 97 -18.85 -11.05 19.49
C GLY A 97 -18.98 -12.19 18.47
N GLN A 98 -19.56 -11.95 17.29
CA GLN A 98 -19.65 -12.90 16.17
C GLN A 98 -18.45 -12.71 15.22
N TRP A 99 -17.27 -12.66 15.79
CA TRP A 99 -16.05 -12.38 15.01
C TRP A 99 -15.70 -13.56 14.11
N GLY A 100 -15.62 -13.30 12.83
CA GLY A 100 -15.28 -14.29 11.80
C GLY A 100 -16.44 -15.12 11.27
N ASP A 101 -17.66 -15.00 11.81
CA ASP A 101 -18.84 -15.75 11.38
C ASP A 101 -20.09 -14.89 11.11
N ALA A 102 -20.00 -13.58 11.26
CA ALA A 102 -21.12 -12.66 10.97
C ALA A 102 -21.43 -12.58 9.47
N SER A 103 -20.44 -12.82 8.61
CA SER A 103 -20.57 -12.86 7.15
C SER A 103 -19.50 -13.78 6.55
N ARG A 104 -19.54 -14.01 5.21
CA ARG A 104 -18.47 -14.72 4.49
C ARG A 104 -17.26 -13.83 4.17
N ALA A 105 -17.40 -12.52 4.32
CA ALA A 105 -16.33 -11.56 4.03
C ALA A 105 -15.04 -11.85 4.82
N ARG A 106 -13.91 -11.75 4.16
CA ARG A 106 -12.57 -12.02 4.72
C ARG A 106 -11.54 -11.02 4.20
N THR A 107 -10.57 -10.74 5.05
CA THR A 107 -9.25 -10.29 4.63
C THR A 107 -8.34 -11.52 4.60
N VAL A 108 -7.81 -11.84 3.43
CA VAL A 108 -6.88 -12.96 3.25
C VAL A 108 -5.46 -12.45 3.29
N ILE A 109 -4.61 -13.11 4.06
CA ILE A 109 -3.20 -12.73 4.27
C ILE A 109 -2.31 -13.80 3.64
N LEU A 110 -1.43 -13.42 2.72
CA LEU A 110 -0.46 -14.29 2.07
C LEU A 110 0.82 -14.34 2.90
N ALA A 111 0.87 -15.23 3.87
CA ALA A 111 2.01 -15.44 4.76
C ALA A 111 2.69 -16.79 4.47
N GLU A 112 4.01 -16.86 4.65
CA GLU A 112 4.77 -18.10 4.45
C GLU A 112 4.42 -19.18 5.48
N THR A 113 4.08 -18.75 6.70
CA THR A 113 3.73 -19.63 7.81
C THR A 113 2.62 -18.99 8.65
N LEU A 114 1.84 -19.83 9.34
CA LEU A 114 0.81 -19.35 10.27
C LEU A 114 1.45 -19.04 11.64
N THR A 115 2.21 -17.97 11.71
CA THR A 115 2.80 -17.42 12.93
C THR A 115 2.46 -15.94 13.05
N GLU A 116 2.45 -15.40 14.25
CA GLU A 116 2.18 -13.98 14.50
C GLU A 116 3.14 -13.10 13.69
N GLU A 117 4.44 -13.38 13.73
CA GLU A 117 5.48 -12.65 13.02
C GLU A 117 5.23 -12.64 11.49
N ALA A 118 5.01 -13.82 10.89
CA ALA A 118 4.78 -13.92 9.44
C ALA A 118 3.48 -13.23 8.99
N LEU A 119 2.44 -13.20 9.84
CA LEU A 119 1.22 -12.47 9.55
C LEU A 119 1.43 -10.95 9.60
N TYR A 120 2.17 -10.46 10.60
CA TYR A 120 2.51 -9.03 10.67
C TYR A 120 3.40 -8.60 9.51
N ASP A 121 4.39 -9.40 9.15
CA ASP A 121 5.27 -9.10 8.01
C ASP A 121 4.49 -9.07 6.70
N ALA A 122 3.61 -10.05 6.46
CA ALA A 122 2.75 -10.06 5.28
C ALA A 122 1.81 -8.86 5.21
N MET A 123 1.25 -8.40 6.34
CA MET A 123 0.42 -7.20 6.39
C MET A 123 1.21 -5.91 6.12
N LYS A 124 2.44 -5.80 6.64
CA LYS A 124 3.33 -4.68 6.32
C LYS A 124 3.72 -4.67 4.85
N ASP A 125 4.05 -5.84 4.32
CA ASP A 125 4.35 -6.02 2.89
C ASP A 125 3.11 -5.91 2.00
N ARG A 126 1.95 -5.59 2.57
CA ARG A 126 0.69 -5.40 1.84
C ARG A 126 0.24 -6.65 1.07
N ARG A 127 0.69 -7.85 1.48
CA ARG A 127 0.36 -9.14 0.85
C ARG A 127 -0.99 -9.65 1.32
N VAL A 128 -2.02 -8.88 1.00
CA VAL A 128 -3.41 -9.19 1.41
C VAL A 128 -4.38 -8.92 0.27
N TYR A 129 -5.55 -9.53 0.36
CA TYR A 129 -6.69 -9.16 -0.46
C TYR A 129 -7.98 -9.22 0.34
N ALA A 130 -8.94 -8.40 -0.06
CA ALA A 130 -10.29 -8.37 0.47
C ALA A 130 -11.19 -9.26 -0.38
N THR A 131 -12.09 -10.03 0.23
CA THR A 131 -13.06 -10.87 -0.48
C THR A 131 -14.38 -10.97 0.27
N GLN A 132 -15.49 -11.09 -0.47
CA GLN A 132 -16.80 -11.46 0.09
C GLN A 132 -16.98 -12.98 0.15
N ASP A 133 -16.17 -13.74 -0.56
CA ASP A 133 -16.14 -15.18 -0.52
C ASP A 133 -15.05 -15.72 0.41
N SER A 134 -15.41 -16.68 1.27
CA SER A 134 -14.54 -17.22 2.31
C SER A 134 -13.51 -18.24 1.84
N ASP A 135 -13.64 -18.79 0.63
CA ASP A 135 -12.80 -19.86 0.11
C ASP A 135 -12.18 -19.58 -1.27
N LEU A 136 -12.47 -18.42 -1.87
CA LEU A 136 -11.76 -17.94 -3.05
C LEU A 136 -10.27 -17.68 -2.72
N THR A 137 -9.39 -18.33 -3.45
CA THR A 137 -7.94 -18.14 -3.39
C THR A 137 -7.45 -17.36 -4.60
N VAL A 138 -6.77 -16.26 -4.34
CA VAL A 138 -6.15 -15.39 -5.35
C VAL A 138 -4.68 -15.18 -5.03
N TYR A 139 -3.83 -15.42 -6.01
CA TYR A 139 -2.42 -15.06 -5.97
C TYR A 139 -2.03 -14.50 -7.33
N TYR A 140 -1.38 -13.34 -7.37
CA TYR A 140 -0.87 -12.83 -8.63
C TYR A 140 0.49 -12.18 -8.48
N THR A 141 1.18 -12.13 -9.61
CA THR A 141 2.43 -11.40 -9.78
C THR A 141 2.32 -10.45 -10.96
N LEU A 142 3.01 -9.32 -10.88
CA LEU A 142 3.24 -8.39 -11.99
C LEU A 142 4.75 -8.28 -12.19
N ASN A 143 5.22 -8.52 -13.42
CA ASN A 143 6.65 -8.61 -13.78
C ASN A 143 7.43 -9.53 -12.82
N GLY A 144 6.78 -10.59 -12.31
CA GLY A 144 7.34 -11.55 -11.37
C GLY A 144 7.29 -11.14 -9.89
N ALA A 145 6.93 -9.91 -9.57
CA ALA A 145 6.75 -9.45 -8.19
C ALA A 145 5.34 -9.73 -7.68
N VAL A 146 5.24 -10.19 -6.44
CA VAL A 146 3.96 -10.55 -5.79
C VAL A 146 3.16 -9.30 -5.46
N MET A 147 1.82 -9.39 -5.42
CA MET A 147 0.95 -8.32 -4.92
C MET A 147 1.50 -7.72 -3.60
N GLY A 148 1.39 -6.41 -3.47
CA GLY A 148 1.96 -5.65 -2.35
C GLY A 148 3.37 -5.10 -2.61
N SER A 149 4.02 -5.50 -3.70
CA SER A 149 5.35 -5.02 -4.09
C SER A 149 5.29 -3.64 -4.74
N ILE A 150 6.37 -2.88 -4.54
CA ILE A 150 6.62 -1.61 -5.23
C ILE A 150 7.76 -1.84 -6.22
N LEU A 151 7.51 -1.57 -7.48
CA LEU A 151 8.44 -1.77 -8.58
C LEU A 151 8.78 -0.44 -9.25
N PRO A 152 9.93 -0.36 -9.92
CA PRO A 152 10.23 0.73 -10.81
C PRO A 152 9.21 0.87 -11.94
N LYS A 153 9.08 2.07 -12.50
CA LYS A 153 8.23 2.30 -13.68
C LYS A 153 8.69 1.45 -14.86
N SER A 154 7.72 0.85 -15.54
CA SER A 154 7.96 0.05 -16.75
C SER A 154 6.87 0.30 -17.78
N GLU A 155 7.24 0.23 -19.05
CA GLU A 155 6.32 0.27 -20.19
C GLU A 155 5.64 -1.09 -20.45
N GLU A 156 6.08 -2.13 -19.75
CA GLU A 156 5.56 -3.49 -19.88
C GLU A 156 4.99 -3.94 -18.52
N ALA A 157 3.79 -4.52 -18.53
CA ALA A 157 3.14 -5.08 -17.35
C ALA A 157 2.61 -6.50 -17.66
N GLU A 158 3.41 -7.49 -17.28
CA GLU A 158 3.09 -8.91 -17.44
C GLU A 158 2.50 -9.45 -16.14
N ILE A 159 1.25 -9.87 -16.17
CA ILE A 159 0.51 -10.33 -15.00
C ILE A 159 0.28 -11.84 -15.10
N THR A 160 0.68 -12.58 -14.07
CA THR A 160 0.32 -14.00 -13.91
C THR A 160 -0.59 -14.15 -12.71
N VAL A 161 -1.76 -14.75 -12.91
CA VAL A 161 -2.79 -14.90 -11.87
C VAL A 161 -3.08 -16.38 -11.63
N PHE A 162 -3.07 -16.80 -10.37
CA PHE A 162 -3.51 -18.12 -9.91
C PHE A 162 -4.82 -17.97 -9.16
N LEU A 163 -5.86 -18.63 -9.62
CA LEU A 163 -7.21 -18.57 -9.08
C LEU A 163 -7.70 -19.95 -8.71
N SER A 164 -8.36 -20.09 -7.56
CA SER A 164 -9.03 -21.32 -7.15
C SER A 164 -10.20 -21.01 -6.22
N ASP A 165 -11.34 -21.55 -6.57
CA ASP A 165 -12.54 -21.57 -5.76
C ASP A 165 -13.14 -22.97 -5.80
N PRO A 166 -12.96 -23.78 -4.74
CA PRO A 166 -13.35 -25.19 -4.76
C PRO A 166 -14.85 -25.41 -4.65
N THR A 167 -15.64 -24.40 -4.29
CA THR A 167 -17.09 -24.53 -4.07
C THR A 167 -17.93 -23.95 -5.20
N ASP A 168 -17.39 -23.07 -6.02
CA ASP A 168 -18.09 -22.47 -7.16
C ASP A 168 -17.83 -23.20 -8.49
N GLU A 169 -18.76 -23.04 -9.43
CA GLU A 169 -18.62 -23.61 -10.78
C GLU A 169 -17.70 -22.79 -11.69
N ALA A 170 -17.51 -21.49 -11.37
CA ALA A 170 -16.70 -20.55 -12.14
C ALA A 170 -16.16 -19.42 -11.26
N ILE A 171 -14.93 -18.97 -11.53
CA ILE A 171 -14.33 -17.79 -10.89
C ILE A 171 -15.09 -16.51 -11.26
N GLY A 172 -15.57 -16.38 -12.51
CA GLY A 172 -16.25 -15.19 -12.99
C GLY A 172 -15.37 -14.22 -13.76
N ASN A 173 -15.65 -12.93 -13.62
CA ASN A 173 -14.93 -11.87 -14.34
C ASN A 173 -13.71 -11.41 -13.54
N VAL A 174 -12.55 -11.45 -14.17
CA VAL A 174 -11.27 -10.97 -13.61
C VAL A 174 -10.88 -9.72 -14.37
N GLU A 175 -10.80 -8.60 -13.69
CA GLU A 175 -10.48 -7.29 -14.25
C GLU A 175 -9.11 -6.84 -13.74
N VAL A 176 -8.30 -6.28 -14.64
CA VAL A 176 -7.10 -5.54 -14.30
C VAL A 176 -7.48 -4.07 -14.15
N VAL A 177 -7.28 -3.51 -12.99
CA VAL A 177 -7.60 -2.14 -12.65
C VAL A 177 -6.33 -1.35 -12.40
N ALA A 178 -6.26 -0.13 -12.92
CA ALA A 178 -5.14 0.78 -12.81
C ALA A 178 -5.57 2.14 -12.26
N ASP A 179 -4.73 3.15 -12.43
CA ASP A 179 -4.90 4.52 -11.94
C ASP A 179 -6.35 5.03 -12.07
N GLY A 180 -6.87 5.67 -11.01
CA GLY A 180 -8.23 6.19 -10.96
C GLY A 180 -9.33 5.13 -10.94
N GLY A 181 -8.99 3.84 -10.78
CA GLY A 181 -9.94 2.74 -10.84
C GLY A 181 -10.35 2.35 -12.27
N GLU A 182 -9.55 2.71 -13.28
CA GLU A 182 -9.82 2.35 -14.67
C GLU A 182 -9.60 0.86 -14.90
N VAL A 183 -10.58 0.20 -15.51
CA VAL A 183 -10.46 -1.19 -15.96
C VAL A 183 -9.75 -1.19 -17.33
N ILE A 184 -8.50 -1.65 -17.35
CA ILE A 184 -7.66 -1.63 -18.55
C ILE A 184 -7.67 -2.94 -19.32
N ASP A 185 -8.02 -4.06 -18.65
CA ASP A 185 -8.21 -5.37 -19.28
C ASP A 185 -9.16 -6.22 -18.45
N SER A 186 -9.75 -7.26 -19.07
CA SER A 186 -10.60 -8.22 -18.37
C SER A 186 -10.66 -9.57 -19.05
N ALA A 187 -10.82 -10.63 -18.26
CA ALA A 187 -11.00 -11.99 -18.72
C ALA A 187 -12.11 -12.69 -17.92
N TYR A 188 -12.96 -13.47 -18.61
CA TYR A 188 -13.93 -14.32 -17.93
C TYR A 188 -13.39 -15.73 -17.74
N VAL A 189 -13.40 -16.21 -16.49
CA VAL A 189 -12.96 -17.56 -16.10
C VAL A 189 -14.18 -18.42 -15.77
N GLY A 190 -14.55 -19.29 -16.70
CA GLY A 190 -15.70 -20.19 -16.59
C GLY A 190 -15.42 -21.49 -15.85
N THR A 191 -14.34 -21.58 -15.10
CA THR A 191 -13.89 -22.77 -14.34
C THR A 191 -13.62 -22.39 -12.89
N PRO A 192 -13.69 -23.34 -11.93
CA PRO A 192 -13.39 -23.07 -10.53
C PRO A 192 -11.89 -22.90 -10.24
N SER A 193 -11.03 -23.13 -11.22
CA SER A 193 -9.58 -22.93 -11.08
C SER A 193 -8.96 -22.60 -12.42
N GLN A 194 -8.06 -21.63 -12.45
CA GLN A 194 -7.37 -21.18 -13.66
C GLN A 194 -6.04 -20.49 -13.33
N VAL A 195 -5.09 -20.63 -14.23
CA VAL A 195 -3.93 -19.74 -14.34
C VAL A 195 -4.16 -18.84 -15.54
N LEU A 196 -4.09 -17.54 -15.34
CA LEU A 196 -4.17 -16.53 -16.39
C LEU A 196 -2.81 -15.88 -16.59
N GLU A 197 -2.48 -15.59 -17.84
CA GLU A 197 -1.36 -14.75 -18.23
C GLU A 197 -1.96 -13.58 -19.02
N LEU A 198 -1.73 -12.37 -18.54
CA LEU A 198 -2.25 -11.13 -19.13
C LEU A 198 -1.08 -10.20 -19.39
N SER A 199 -1.07 -9.57 -20.57
CA SER A 199 -0.10 -8.54 -20.91
C SER A 199 -0.86 -7.26 -21.15
N VAL A 200 -0.65 -6.28 -20.32
CA VAL A 200 -1.37 -5.00 -20.35
C VAL A 200 -0.40 -3.85 -20.63
N SER A 201 -0.93 -2.69 -21.00
CA SER A 201 -0.09 -1.49 -21.16
C SER A 201 0.57 -1.11 -19.84
N GLY A 202 1.85 -0.82 -19.85
CA GLY A 202 2.58 -0.20 -18.76
C GLY A 202 2.30 1.30 -18.64
N GLY A 203 3.06 1.96 -17.78
CA GLY A 203 2.98 3.41 -17.58
C GLY A 203 2.00 3.88 -16.51
N HIS A 204 1.21 2.98 -15.92
CA HIS A 204 0.38 3.27 -14.75
C HIS A 204 1.19 3.21 -13.46
N ASN A 205 0.72 3.92 -12.42
CA ASN A 205 1.39 3.93 -11.12
C ASN A 205 1.09 2.68 -10.29
N TYR A 206 -0.05 2.03 -10.53
CA TYR A 206 -0.42 0.79 -9.84
C TYR A 206 -1.34 -0.08 -10.69
N TYR A 207 -1.35 -1.37 -10.36
CA TYR A 207 -2.24 -2.38 -10.95
C TYR A 207 -2.73 -3.31 -9.86
N TYR A 208 -4.03 -3.60 -9.86
CA TYR A 208 -4.61 -4.61 -9.00
C TYR A 208 -5.69 -5.42 -9.72
N LEU A 209 -6.14 -6.51 -9.12
CA LEU A 209 -7.20 -7.33 -9.67
C LEU A 209 -8.50 -7.10 -8.90
N ARG A 210 -9.59 -6.95 -9.66
CA ARG A 210 -10.95 -7.05 -9.16
C ARG A 210 -11.61 -8.27 -9.79
N ILE A 211 -12.15 -9.16 -8.94
CA ILE A 211 -12.79 -10.40 -9.37
C ILE A 211 -14.25 -10.31 -8.96
N THR A 212 -15.15 -10.52 -9.92
CA THR A 212 -16.61 -10.57 -9.67
C THR A 212 -17.11 -11.96 -10.02
N GLN A 213 -17.52 -12.71 -9.00
CA GLN A 213 -18.03 -14.06 -9.13
C GLN A 213 -19.46 -14.09 -9.70
N PRO A 214 -19.94 -15.24 -10.23
CA PRO A 214 -21.28 -15.33 -10.82
C PRO A 214 -22.42 -15.06 -9.85
N ASP A 215 -22.23 -15.31 -8.56
CA ASP A 215 -23.21 -15.00 -7.49
C ASP A 215 -23.21 -13.52 -7.06
N GLY A 216 -22.22 -12.76 -7.52
CA GLY A 216 -22.07 -11.34 -7.25
C GLY A 216 -21.02 -11.02 -6.17
N ASP A 217 -20.42 -12.02 -5.56
CA ASP A 217 -19.33 -11.79 -4.60
C ASP A 217 -18.11 -11.15 -5.29
N VAL A 218 -17.46 -10.23 -4.59
CA VAL A 218 -16.34 -9.44 -5.11
C VAL A 218 -15.09 -9.68 -4.28
N ALA A 219 -13.97 -9.87 -4.97
CA ALA A 219 -12.64 -9.82 -4.37
C ALA A 219 -11.79 -8.71 -5.00
N VAL A 220 -10.97 -8.05 -4.18
CA VAL A 220 -10.06 -6.96 -4.58
C VAL A 220 -8.70 -7.25 -3.97
N THR A 221 -7.67 -7.30 -4.82
CA THR A 221 -6.30 -7.60 -4.37
C THR A 221 -5.54 -6.34 -3.98
N ALA A 222 -4.47 -6.51 -3.20
CA ALA A 222 -3.46 -5.47 -3.09
C ALA A 222 -2.89 -5.14 -4.46
N PRO A 223 -2.49 -3.89 -4.72
CA PRO A 223 -1.78 -3.54 -5.94
C PRO A 223 -0.36 -4.14 -5.98
N VAL A 224 0.20 -4.18 -7.18
CA VAL A 224 1.62 -3.97 -7.39
C VAL A 224 1.77 -2.55 -7.90
N TRP A 225 2.53 -1.74 -7.21
CA TRP A 225 2.84 -0.37 -7.62
C TRP A 225 4.02 -0.36 -8.59
N MET A 226 3.98 0.54 -9.54
CA MET A 226 5.05 0.81 -10.52
C MET A 226 5.39 2.31 -10.48
N ASP A 227 5.49 2.85 -9.30
CA ASP A 227 5.87 4.23 -9.01
C ASP A 227 7.13 4.31 -8.14
N GLY A 228 7.71 3.15 -7.85
CA GLY A 228 8.98 3.04 -7.15
C GLY A 228 10.09 3.75 -7.94
N TYR A 229 10.92 4.45 -7.23
CA TYR A 229 12.16 4.96 -7.79
C TYR A 229 13.17 3.81 -7.77
N ASP A 230 13.72 3.50 -8.92
CA ASP A 230 14.84 2.59 -8.98
C ASP A 230 16.05 3.26 -8.31
N ASP A 231 16.69 2.48 -7.58
CA ASP A 231 17.95 2.55 -6.83
C ASP A 231 18.79 3.83 -7.03
N ILE A 232 18.26 4.96 -6.55
CA ILE A 232 19.06 6.12 -6.23
C ILE A 232 19.31 6.11 -4.74
N GLY A 233 20.55 6.10 -4.35
CA GLY A 233 20.90 6.05 -2.95
C GLY A 233 22.23 6.73 -2.64
N ILE A 234 22.57 6.70 -1.37
CA ILE A 234 23.89 7.12 -0.91
C ILE A 234 24.81 5.90 -0.94
N GLU A 235 25.80 5.90 -1.85
CA GLU A 235 26.82 4.86 -1.92
C GLU A 235 27.80 5.00 -0.77
N SER A 236 28.22 6.22 -0.49
CA SER A 236 29.12 6.48 0.62
C SER A 236 28.86 7.83 1.30
N PHE A 237 29.09 7.86 2.60
CA PHE A 237 29.11 9.08 3.40
C PHE A 237 30.41 9.09 4.22
N THR A 238 31.30 10.00 3.90
CA THR A 238 32.64 10.06 4.50
C THR A 238 32.96 11.44 5.02
N SER A 239 33.87 11.50 5.99
CA SER A 239 34.43 12.73 6.55
C SER A 239 35.94 12.76 6.34
N ASP A 240 36.48 13.92 6.06
CA ASP A 240 37.92 14.15 5.95
C ASP A 240 38.66 13.98 7.29
N THR A 241 37.93 13.93 8.41
CA THR A 241 38.46 13.66 9.74
C THR A 241 37.60 12.67 10.52
N LEU A 242 38.27 11.73 11.21
CA LEU A 242 37.60 10.75 12.08
C LEU A 242 37.48 11.24 13.53
N THR A 243 38.16 12.33 13.87
CA THR A 243 38.21 12.88 15.23
C THR A 243 38.03 14.40 15.21
N PRO A 244 36.81 14.88 14.86
CA PRO A 244 36.54 16.30 14.76
C PRO A 244 36.70 16.97 16.12
N VAL A 245 37.35 18.12 16.13
CA VAL A 245 37.50 18.97 17.32
C VAL A 245 36.44 20.09 17.28
N ARG A 246 35.99 20.50 18.46
CA ARG A 246 34.99 21.57 18.56
C ARG A 246 35.45 22.83 17.82
N ASP A 247 34.53 23.41 17.05
CA ASP A 247 34.76 24.64 16.26
C ASP A 247 35.74 24.44 15.07
N GLU A 248 35.99 23.21 14.64
CA GLU A 248 36.76 22.89 13.45
C GLU A 248 35.80 22.70 12.25
N GLU A 249 36.17 23.21 11.10
CA GLU A 249 35.48 22.96 9.83
C GLU A 249 35.86 21.56 9.37
N ILE A 250 34.88 20.72 9.05
CA ILE A 250 35.06 19.35 8.54
C ILE A 250 34.47 19.25 7.14
N GLY A 251 35.19 18.58 6.26
CA GLY A 251 34.69 18.22 4.92
C GLY A 251 33.88 16.94 4.99
N LEU A 252 32.67 16.95 4.46
CA LEU A 252 31.83 15.77 4.29
C LEU A 252 31.66 15.49 2.81
N THR A 253 31.85 14.24 2.42
CA THR A 253 31.64 13.78 1.05
C THR A 253 30.50 12.78 1.04
N VAL A 254 29.54 13.01 0.16
CA VAL A 254 28.43 12.09 -0.11
C VAL A 254 28.58 11.64 -1.55
N GLU A 255 28.69 10.34 -1.75
CA GLU A 255 28.60 9.73 -3.08
C GLU A 255 27.21 9.14 -3.26
N LEU A 256 26.54 9.55 -4.32
CA LEU A 256 25.23 9.03 -4.71
C LEU A 256 25.43 8.01 -5.82
N TYR A 257 24.65 6.97 -5.82
CA TYR A 257 24.55 6.07 -6.94
C TYR A 257 23.19 6.21 -7.62
N ASN A 258 23.18 5.90 -8.92
CA ASN A 258 21.98 5.83 -9.74
C ASN A 258 22.18 4.66 -10.71
N ASP A 259 21.53 3.54 -10.43
CA ASP A 259 21.57 2.34 -11.29
C ASP A 259 20.57 2.40 -12.46
N GLU A 260 19.86 3.55 -12.60
CA GLU A 260 18.87 3.77 -13.62
C GLU A 260 19.48 4.22 -14.96
N PRO A 261 18.86 3.82 -16.09
CA PRO A 261 19.26 4.29 -17.41
C PRO A 261 18.85 5.74 -17.71
N VAL A 262 18.30 6.46 -16.73
CA VAL A 262 17.85 7.84 -16.84
C VAL A 262 18.64 8.76 -15.91
N ASP A 263 18.88 9.99 -16.35
CA ASP A 263 19.55 11.00 -15.55
C ASP A 263 18.58 11.59 -14.53
N PHE A 264 18.98 11.62 -13.27
CA PHE A 264 18.27 12.30 -12.20
C PHE A 264 18.89 13.63 -11.87
N ILE A 265 18.06 14.59 -11.50
CA ILE A 265 18.50 15.88 -10.98
C ILE A 265 18.28 15.86 -9.45
N VAL A 266 19.37 15.97 -8.70
CA VAL A 266 19.29 16.15 -7.25
C VAL A 266 19.05 17.63 -6.97
N GLU A 267 17.83 18.00 -6.59
CA GLU A 267 17.48 19.40 -6.33
C GLU A 267 18.11 19.92 -5.04
N SER A 268 18.22 19.08 -4.03
CA SER A 268 18.83 19.44 -2.76
C SER A 268 19.36 18.24 -2.00
N LEU A 269 20.37 18.48 -1.18
CA LEU A 269 20.91 17.51 -0.23
C LEU A 269 20.96 18.18 1.15
N SER A 270 20.33 17.61 2.15
CA SER A 270 20.32 18.11 3.52
C SER A 270 20.96 17.13 4.49
N LEU A 271 21.81 17.64 5.37
CA LEU A 271 22.43 16.90 6.45
C LEU A 271 21.70 17.19 7.77
N TYR A 272 21.33 16.16 8.49
CA TYR A 272 20.71 16.25 9.80
C TYR A 272 21.61 15.66 10.88
N ALA A 273 21.68 16.32 12.03
CA ALA A 273 22.29 15.82 13.24
C ALA A 273 21.29 15.94 14.39
N ASP A 274 21.03 14.86 15.12
CA ASP A 274 20.03 14.78 16.20
C ASP A 274 18.65 15.34 15.79
N GLY A 275 18.22 15.05 14.56
CA GLY A 275 16.93 15.48 14.01
C GLY A 275 16.85 16.98 13.65
N LYS A 276 17.98 17.69 13.59
CA LYS A 276 18.05 19.10 13.16
C LYS A 276 18.89 19.19 11.91
N GLU A 277 18.39 19.92 10.93
CA GLU A 277 19.16 20.27 9.75
C GLU A 277 20.38 21.12 10.15
N VAL A 278 21.56 20.68 9.76
CA VAL A 278 22.84 21.36 10.05
C VAL A 278 23.48 21.91 8.80
N CYS A 279 23.16 21.37 7.63
CA CYS A 279 23.65 21.85 6.35
C CYS A 279 22.66 21.47 5.25
N ALA A 280 22.50 22.32 4.25
CA ALA A 280 21.80 22.01 3.01
C ALA A 280 22.58 22.55 1.82
N VAL A 281 22.64 21.78 0.74
CA VAL A 281 23.20 22.16 -0.54
C VAL A 281 22.07 22.09 -1.57
N SER A 282 21.80 23.19 -2.27
CA SER A 282 20.86 23.24 -3.39
C SER A 282 21.63 23.07 -4.67
N ASP A 283 21.08 22.28 -5.60
CA ASP A 283 21.70 21.96 -6.90
C ASP A 283 23.14 21.41 -6.74
N PRO A 284 23.28 20.25 -6.07
CA PRO A 284 24.61 19.69 -5.79
C PRO A 284 25.35 19.17 -7.03
N GLY A 285 24.75 19.22 -8.23
CA GLY A 285 25.37 18.87 -9.52
C GLY A 285 24.91 17.56 -10.09
#